data_3d220bb7cddcf7ea0b178dfa05b29fbd
#
_entry.id   3d220bb7cddcf7ea0b178dfa05b29fbd
#
_cell.length_a   1.000
_cell.length_b   1.000
_cell.length_c   1.000
_cell.angle_alpha   90.00
_cell.angle_beta   90.00
_cell.angle_gamma   90.00
#
_symmetry.space_group_name_H-M   'P 1'
#
loop_
_entity.id
_entity.type
_entity.pdbx_description
1 polymer ?
#
loop_
_entity_poly.entity_id
_entity_poly.type
_entity_poly.pdbx_seq_one_letter_code
_entity_poly.pdbx_strand_id
1 'polypeptide(L)'
;MRRILRLKPNAKRDVADELRFHLEMRTREFIDQGMSAEDARGAAEAAFGDVTAIDAELRADRESRDRGKARTDRAHELAMDVRFALRTLRKNIGFTAATLATLALGIGAATAVFTVVNGVLLRPLPYPDPSHLAMVWMSSKQYGERLPLSAGFYNDVAVPTSDAQKLATTTAFRAWNYSISSGGEAEQVNGARVTPSFFGVIGVRPRIGRAFTDADAEVGAPHVVILSDGLWQGRFGSDPNVVGRTIEMSGERFGVVGVMPPGFAFPR
;
A
#
# COMPACT_ATOMS: atom_id res chain seq x y z
N MET A 1 -19.32 -19.17 43.52
CA MET A 1 -19.24 -17.73 43.34
C MET A 1 -20.60 -17.17 42.90
N ARG A 2 -21.33 -16.53 43.80
CA ARG A 2 -22.67 -15.96 43.56
C ARG A 2 -22.49 -14.68 42.74
N ARG A 3 -22.96 -14.69 41.49
CA ARG A 3 -23.14 -13.46 40.68
C ARG A 3 -24.25 -12.64 41.33
N ILE A 4 -23.89 -11.56 42.02
CA ILE A 4 -24.84 -10.53 42.44
C ILE A 4 -25.25 -9.81 41.17
N LEU A 5 -26.44 -10.12 40.67
CA LEU A 5 -27.12 -9.35 39.63
C LEU A 5 -27.38 -7.94 40.22
N ARG A 6 -26.51 -6.99 39.94
CA ARG A 6 -26.80 -5.55 40.10
C ARG A 6 -27.88 -5.21 39.08
N LEU A 7 -29.14 -5.23 39.51
CA LEU A 7 -30.22 -4.62 38.77
C LEU A 7 -29.82 -3.13 38.54
N LYS A 8 -29.64 -2.75 37.26
CA LYS A 8 -29.45 -1.34 36.92
C LYS A 8 -30.68 -0.57 37.38
N PRO A 9 -30.57 0.47 38.24
CA PRO A 9 -31.69 1.29 38.59
C PRO A 9 -32.29 1.85 37.30
N ASN A 10 -33.63 1.77 37.21
CA ASN A 10 -34.34 2.31 36.09
C ASN A 10 -34.44 3.81 36.24
N ALA A 11 -33.50 4.55 35.66
CA ALA A 11 -33.40 6.01 35.78
C ALA A 11 -34.71 6.75 35.50
N LYS A 12 -35.60 6.18 34.69
CA LYS A 12 -36.93 6.73 34.42
C LYS A 12 -37.88 6.64 35.62
N ARG A 13 -37.81 5.54 36.39
CA ARG A 13 -38.65 5.37 37.60
C ARG A 13 -38.15 6.24 38.73
N ASP A 14 -36.84 6.26 38.94
CA ASP A 14 -36.24 7.03 40.05
C ASP A 14 -36.53 8.52 39.95
N VAL A 15 -36.46 9.14 38.75
CA VAL A 15 -36.78 10.57 38.56
C VAL A 15 -38.27 10.82 38.69
N ALA A 16 -39.11 9.98 38.14
CA ALA A 16 -40.56 10.15 38.22
C ALA A 16 -41.06 10.00 39.69
N ASP A 17 -40.47 9.08 40.43
CA ASP A 17 -40.80 8.87 41.84
C ASP A 17 -40.33 10.03 42.73
N GLU A 18 -39.16 10.61 42.48
CA GLU A 18 -38.62 11.77 43.18
C GLU A 18 -39.44 13.02 42.92
N LEU A 19 -39.83 13.29 41.66
CA LEU A 19 -40.72 14.41 41.33
C LEU A 19 -42.10 14.27 41.94
N ARG A 20 -42.67 13.05 41.94
CA ARG A 20 -43.97 12.78 42.55
C ARG A 20 -43.93 13.04 44.06
N PHE A 21 -42.89 12.58 44.73
CA PHE A 21 -42.68 12.78 46.16
C PHE A 21 -42.64 14.29 46.52
N HIS A 22 -41.90 15.07 45.77
CA HIS A 22 -41.81 16.50 45.99
C HIS A 22 -43.12 17.24 45.72
N LEU A 23 -43.86 16.81 44.69
CA LEU A 23 -45.18 17.37 44.36
C LEU A 23 -46.22 17.04 45.46
N GLU A 24 -46.22 15.80 45.95
CA GLU A 24 -47.08 15.37 47.04
C GLU A 24 -46.78 16.11 48.36
N MET A 25 -45.49 16.31 48.66
CA MET A 25 -45.08 17.04 49.85
C MET A 25 -45.54 18.51 49.79
N ARG A 26 -45.38 19.18 48.63
CA ARG A 26 -45.82 20.56 48.45
C ARG A 26 -47.33 20.71 48.45
N THR A 27 -48.04 19.76 47.90
CA THR A 27 -49.53 19.72 47.95
C THR A 27 -50.01 19.62 49.39
N ARG A 28 -49.38 18.77 50.24
CA ARG A 28 -49.71 18.68 51.67
C ARG A 28 -49.47 20.00 52.43
N GLU A 29 -48.36 20.67 52.13
CA GLU A 29 -48.04 21.95 52.74
C GLU A 29 -49.10 23.05 52.47
N PHE A 30 -49.65 23.06 51.23
CA PHE A 30 -50.76 23.97 50.85
C PHE A 30 -52.08 23.57 51.49
N ILE A 31 -52.36 22.27 51.65
CA ILE A 31 -53.54 21.81 52.42
C ILE A 31 -53.49 22.21 53.90
N ASP A 32 -52.32 22.07 54.53
CA ASP A 32 -52.09 22.44 55.91
C ASP A 32 -52.22 23.97 56.12
N GLN A 33 -52.01 24.73 55.04
CA GLN A 33 -52.26 26.20 55.01
C GLN A 33 -53.74 26.58 54.76
N GLY A 34 -54.64 25.59 54.64
CA GLY A 34 -56.08 25.81 54.54
C GLY A 34 -56.63 25.86 53.14
N MET A 35 -55.89 25.46 52.14
CA MET A 35 -56.40 25.31 50.75
C MET A 35 -57.23 24.03 50.57
N SER A 36 -58.16 24.11 49.63
CA SER A 36 -58.84 22.85 49.19
C SER A 36 -57.85 21.89 48.54
N ALA A 37 -58.11 20.61 48.60
CA ALA A 37 -57.20 19.60 48.01
C ALA A 37 -56.98 19.76 46.48
N GLU A 38 -57.98 20.31 45.80
CA GLU A 38 -57.93 20.55 44.33
C GLU A 38 -57.08 21.81 44.03
N ASP A 39 -57.32 22.89 44.74
CA ASP A 39 -56.55 24.15 44.58
C ASP A 39 -55.09 23.99 45.02
N ALA A 40 -54.83 23.25 46.12
CA ALA A 40 -53.49 22.92 46.62
C ALA A 40 -52.67 22.17 45.60
N ARG A 41 -53.27 21.26 44.88
CA ARG A 41 -52.60 20.50 43.81
C ARG A 41 -52.25 21.38 42.63
N GLY A 42 -53.21 22.20 42.16
CA GLY A 42 -52.99 23.17 41.08
C GLY A 42 -51.91 24.20 41.45
N ALA A 43 -51.89 24.69 42.68
CA ALA A 43 -50.89 25.59 43.18
C ALA A 43 -49.52 24.94 43.30
N ALA A 44 -49.43 23.67 43.72
CA ALA A 44 -48.19 22.94 43.74
C ALA A 44 -47.60 22.66 42.33
N GLU A 45 -48.45 22.30 41.34
CA GLU A 45 -48.06 22.14 39.97
C GLU A 45 -47.58 23.48 39.35
N ALA A 46 -48.31 24.58 39.60
CA ALA A 46 -47.91 25.91 39.14
C ALA A 46 -46.62 26.44 39.80
N ALA A 47 -46.39 26.14 41.05
CA ALA A 47 -45.16 26.54 41.78
C ALA A 47 -43.93 25.73 41.36
N PHE A 48 -44.12 24.51 40.81
CA PHE A 48 -43.06 23.66 40.34
C PHE A 48 -42.59 24.04 38.90
N GLY A 49 -43.40 24.83 38.17
CA GLY A 49 -43.12 25.20 36.79
C GLY A 49 -43.36 24.04 35.83
N ASP A 50 -42.68 24.09 34.67
CA ASP A 50 -42.82 23.01 33.67
C ASP A 50 -42.10 21.72 34.12
N VAL A 51 -42.85 20.87 34.81
CA VAL A 51 -42.38 19.56 35.32
C VAL A 51 -41.82 18.70 34.23
N THR A 52 -42.32 18.86 32.99
CA THR A 52 -41.84 18.07 31.81
C THR A 52 -40.47 18.53 31.35
N ALA A 53 -40.19 19.82 31.41
CA ALA A 53 -38.89 20.37 31.06
C ALA A 53 -37.84 20.00 32.14
N ILE A 54 -38.17 20.06 33.42
CA ILE A 54 -37.28 19.66 34.52
C ILE A 54 -36.97 18.14 34.44
N ASP A 55 -37.97 17.30 34.19
CA ASP A 55 -37.77 15.85 34.00
C ASP A 55 -36.86 15.54 32.81
N ALA A 56 -37.02 16.27 31.71
CA ALA A 56 -36.17 16.12 30.54
C ALA A 56 -34.71 16.51 30.80
N GLU A 57 -34.48 17.60 31.52
CA GLU A 57 -33.15 18.11 31.86
C GLU A 57 -32.41 17.15 32.82
N LEU A 58 -33.12 16.71 33.89
CA LEU A 58 -32.58 15.72 34.85
C LEU A 58 -32.24 14.38 34.19
N ARG A 59 -33.03 13.92 33.22
CA ARG A 59 -32.74 12.72 32.46
C ARG A 59 -31.51 12.90 31.56
N ALA A 60 -31.39 14.02 30.87
CA ALA A 60 -30.26 14.34 30.04
C ALA A 60 -28.94 14.40 30.83
N ASP A 61 -28.97 15.01 31.99
CA ASP A 61 -27.79 15.15 32.89
C ASP A 61 -27.38 13.77 33.45
N ARG A 62 -28.33 12.94 33.90
CA ARG A 62 -28.02 11.56 34.34
C ARG A 62 -27.48 10.69 33.21
N GLU A 63 -28.09 10.72 32.02
CA GLU A 63 -27.61 9.94 30.87
C GLU A 63 -26.20 10.38 30.43
N SER A 64 -25.88 11.66 30.54
CA SER A 64 -24.54 12.15 30.20
C SER A 64 -23.49 11.69 31.23
N ARG A 65 -23.85 11.71 32.53
CA ARG A 65 -22.99 11.18 33.61
C ARG A 65 -22.78 9.67 33.53
N ASP A 66 -23.83 8.91 33.19
CA ASP A 66 -23.74 7.46 33.04
C ASP A 66 -22.90 7.08 31.84
N ARG A 67 -23.00 7.81 30.72
CA ARG A 67 -22.13 7.60 29.52
C ARG A 67 -20.67 7.93 29.86
N GLY A 68 -20.41 8.97 30.60
CA GLY A 68 -19.07 9.35 31.07
C GLY A 68 -18.45 8.27 31.97
N LYS A 69 -19.21 7.83 32.98
CA LYS A 69 -18.78 6.75 33.87
C LYS A 69 -18.55 5.43 33.17
N ALA A 70 -19.46 5.05 32.26
CA ALA A 70 -19.32 3.82 31.50
C ALA A 70 -18.07 3.79 30.58
N ARG A 71 -17.60 4.96 30.10
CA ARG A 71 -16.36 5.05 29.30
C ARG A 71 -15.12 4.93 30.19
N THR A 72 -15.11 5.60 31.34
CA THR A 72 -13.99 5.52 32.28
C THR A 72 -13.88 4.14 32.92
N ASP A 73 -15.00 3.51 33.25
CA ASP A 73 -15.03 2.15 33.80
C ASP A 73 -14.50 1.12 32.81
N ARG A 74 -14.91 1.21 31.52
CA ARG A 74 -14.37 0.34 30.45
C ARG A 74 -12.88 0.55 30.21
N ALA A 75 -12.41 1.81 30.22
CA ALA A 75 -10.98 2.10 30.07
C ALA A 75 -10.17 1.53 31.25
N HIS A 76 -10.73 1.62 32.46
CA HIS A 76 -10.10 1.07 33.67
C HIS A 76 -10.11 -0.47 33.67
N GLU A 77 -11.20 -1.09 33.26
CA GLU A 77 -11.29 -2.55 33.08
C GLU A 77 -10.26 -3.04 32.04
N LEU A 78 -10.20 -2.40 30.86
CA LEU A 78 -9.20 -2.72 29.83
C LEU A 78 -7.77 -2.55 30.34
N ALA A 79 -7.48 -1.50 31.08
CA ALA A 79 -6.16 -1.28 31.65
C ALA A 79 -5.78 -2.37 32.68
N MET A 80 -6.72 -2.79 33.48
CA MET A 80 -6.52 -3.90 34.43
C MET A 80 -6.32 -5.22 33.70
N ASP A 81 -7.11 -5.50 32.65
CA ASP A 81 -7.00 -6.72 31.85
C ASP A 81 -5.65 -6.80 31.14
N VAL A 82 -5.19 -5.70 30.54
CA VAL A 82 -3.87 -5.61 29.93
C VAL A 82 -2.76 -5.85 30.97
N ARG A 83 -2.88 -5.23 32.14
CA ARG A 83 -1.90 -5.41 33.21
C ARG A 83 -1.86 -6.85 33.73
N PHE A 84 -3.03 -7.48 33.85
CA PHE A 84 -3.15 -8.88 34.23
C PHE A 84 -2.55 -9.80 33.16
N ALA A 85 -2.87 -9.56 31.88
CA ALA A 85 -2.32 -10.32 30.77
C ALA A 85 -0.79 -10.22 30.72
N LEU A 86 -0.23 -9.00 30.82
CA LEU A 86 1.22 -8.79 30.87
C LEU A 86 1.89 -9.51 32.04
N ARG A 87 1.25 -9.50 33.23
CA ARG A 87 1.77 -10.20 34.40
C ARG A 87 1.75 -11.72 34.20
N THR A 88 0.69 -12.26 33.56
CA THR A 88 0.56 -13.68 33.27
C THR A 88 1.58 -14.14 32.23
N LEU A 89 1.80 -13.34 31.18
CA LEU A 89 2.83 -13.60 30.17
C LEU A 89 4.23 -13.60 30.79
N ARG A 90 4.54 -12.64 31.67
CA ARG A 90 5.82 -12.61 32.38
C ARG A 90 6.01 -13.75 33.35
N LYS A 91 4.94 -14.26 33.96
CA LYS A 91 5.02 -15.39 34.88
C LYS A 91 5.26 -16.72 34.16
N ASN A 92 4.77 -16.84 32.91
CA ASN A 92 4.86 -18.05 32.08
C ASN A 92 5.80 -17.82 30.88
N ILE A 93 7.09 -17.54 31.15
CA ILE A 93 8.05 -17.15 30.13
C ILE A 93 8.20 -18.21 29.03
N GLY A 94 8.22 -19.51 29.39
CA GLY A 94 8.34 -20.60 28.42
C GLY A 94 7.17 -20.66 27.43
N PHE A 95 5.94 -20.56 27.93
CA PHE A 95 4.75 -20.50 27.08
C PHE A 95 4.73 -19.25 26.20
N THR A 96 5.06 -18.11 26.79
CA THR A 96 5.11 -16.82 26.06
C THR A 96 6.16 -16.85 24.95
N ALA A 97 7.36 -17.36 25.24
CA ALA A 97 8.41 -17.50 24.25
C ALA A 97 8.02 -18.45 23.11
N ALA A 98 7.43 -19.60 23.43
CA ALA A 98 6.96 -20.54 22.41
C ALA A 98 5.87 -19.93 21.53
N THR A 99 4.90 -19.25 22.12
CA THR A 99 3.81 -18.57 21.37
C THR A 99 4.35 -17.45 20.48
N LEU A 100 5.25 -16.61 21.00
CA LEU A 100 5.88 -15.54 20.21
C LEU A 100 6.73 -16.09 19.07
N ALA A 101 7.50 -17.17 19.32
CA ALA A 101 8.29 -17.82 18.29
C ALA A 101 7.41 -18.39 17.16
N THR A 102 6.31 -19.05 17.52
CA THR A 102 5.37 -19.59 16.53
C THR A 102 4.72 -18.49 15.71
N LEU A 103 4.28 -17.41 16.35
CA LEU A 103 3.70 -16.24 15.65
C LEU A 103 4.73 -15.55 14.76
N ALA A 104 5.95 -15.35 15.25
CA ALA A 104 7.03 -14.75 14.49
C ALA A 104 7.40 -15.56 13.25
N LEU A 105 7.49 -16.89 13.39
CA LEU A 105 7.72 -17.80 12.27
C LEU A 105 6.56 -17.76 11.25
N GLY A 106 5.32 -17.82 11.72
CA GLY A 106 4.14 -17.79 10.86
C GLY A 106 4.02 -16.48 10.08
N ILE A 107 4.13 -15.35 10.77
CA ILE A 107 4.08 -14.03 10.14
C ILE A 107 5.30 -13.81 9.23
N GLY A 108 6.49 -14.20 9.69
CA GLY A 108 7.73 -14.07 8.92
C GLY A 108 7.68 -14.88 7.61
N ALA A 109 7.25 -16.13 7.67
CA ALA A 109 7.08 -16.97 6.49
C ALA A 109 6.03 -16.41 5.52
N ALA A 110 4.86 -16.02 6.02
CA ALA A 110 3.82 -15.40 5.20
C ALA A 110 4.29 -14.10 4.52
N THR A 111 5.00 -13.26 5.26
CA THR A 111 5.56 -12.00 4.73
C THR A 111 6.63 -12.27 3.68
N ALA A 112 7.52 -13.25 3.90
CA ALA A 112 8.54 -13.61 2.93
C ALA A 112 7.93 -14.11 1.62
N VAL A 113 6.95 -15.04 1.70
CA VAL A 113 6.23 -15.55 0.52
C VAL A 113 5.51 -14.40 -0.20
N PHE A 114 4.79 -13.55 0.54
CA PHE A 114 4.10 -12.41 -0.06
C PHE A 114 5.07 -11.43 -0.74
N THR A 115 6.23 -11.17 -0.14
CA THR A 115 7.24 -10.28 -0.72
C THR A 115 7.76 -10.83 -2.06
N VAL A 116 8.02 -12.14 -2.13
CA VAL A 116 8.46 -12.79 -3.38
C VAL A 116 7.34 -12.75 -4.42
N VAL A 117 6.13 -13.14 -4.05
CA VAL A 117 4.97 -13.12 -4.96
C VAL A 117 4.68 -11.69 -5.46
N ASN A 118 4.69 -10.72 -4.58
CA ASN A 118 4.47 -9.32 -4.94
C ASN A 118 5.59 -8.78 -5.85
N GLY A 119 6.84 -9.12 -5.55
CA GLY A 119 7.99 -8.65 -6.33
C GLY A 119 8.10 -9.25 -7.73
N VAL A 120 7.66 -10.52 -7.90
CA VAL A 120 7.84 -11.28 -9.16
C VAL A 120 6.56 -11.33 -9.99
N LEU A 121 5.39 -11.52 -9.35
CA LEU A 121 4.13 -11.76 -10.05
C LEU A 121 3.19 -10.55 -10.08
N LEU A 122 3.15 -9.76 -9.01
CA LEU A 122 2.15 -8.70 -8.89
C LEU A 122 2.68 -7.30 -9.23
N ARG A 123 4.00 -7.12 -9.18
CA ARG A 123 4.57 -5.80 -9.51
C ARG A 123 4.49 -5.58 -11.02
N PRO A 124 3.77 -4.56 -11.48
CA PRO A 124 3.71 -4.25 -12.90
C PRO A 124 5.13 -3.95 -13.43
N LEU A 125 5.38 -4.28 -14.67
CA LEU A 125 6.62 -3.91 -15.34
C LEU A 125 6.80 -2.39 -15.27
N PRO A 126 8.02 -1.87 -15.07
CA PRO A 126 8.28 -0.44 -14.90
C PRO A 126 8.26 0.31 -16.24
N TYR A 127 7.29 0.01 -17.07
CA TYR A 127 7.04 0.67 -18.34
C TYR A 127 5.76 1.52 -18.24
N PRO A 128 5.65 2.61 -19.00
CA PRO A 128 4.48 3.51 -18.96
C PRO A 128 3.16 2.79 -19.25
N ASP A 129 3.16 1.81 -20.14
CA ASP A 129 1.96 1.06 -20.54
C ASP A 129 2.25 -0.43 -20.71
N PRO A 130 2.45 -1.16 -19.61
CA PRO A 130 2.81 -2.57 -19.67
C PRO A 130 1.67 -3.48 -20.16
N SER A 131 0.42 -3.03 -20.11
CA SER A 131 -0.75 -3.81 -20.51
C SER A 131 -0.86 -4.00 -22.01
N HIS A 132 -0.25 -3.11 -22.79
CA HIS A 132 -0.21 -3.18 -24.25
C HIS A 132 1.07 -3.84 -24.81
N LEU A 133 1.96 -4.32 -23.92
CA LEU A 133 3.17 -5.02 -24.33
C LEU A 133 2.96 -6.53 -24.32
N ALA A 134 3.25 -7.17 -25.42
CA ALA A 134 3.23 -8.63 -25.54
C ALA A 134 4.60 -9.16 -25.98
N MET A 135 5.05 -10.25 -25.34
CA MET A 135 6.28 -10.92 -25.74
C MET A 135 5.95 -12.13 -26.61
N VAL A 136 6.60 -12.22 -27.75
CA VAL A 136 6.40 -13.32 -28.70
C VAL A 136 7.57 -14.30 -28.58
N TRP A 137 7.25 -15.57 -28.43
CA TRP A 137 8.19 -16.68 -28.36
C TRP A 137 7.88 -17.72 -29.45
N MET A 138 8.88 -18.42 -29.91
CA MET A 138 8.67 -19.59 -30.75
C MET A 138 8.49 -20.83 -29.89
N SER A 139 7.56 -21.69 -30.24
CA SER A 139 7.35 -23.00 -29.61
C SER A 139 7.71 -24.12 -30.56
N SER A 140 8.41 -25.11 -30.06
CA SER A 140 8.74 -26.32 -30.80
C SER A 140 8.47 -27.55 -29.93
N LYS A 141 7.81 -28.54 -30.51
CA LYS A 141 7.56 -29.83 -29.84
C LYS A 141 8.85 -30.55 -29.42
N GLN A 142 9.96 -30.28 -30.13
CA GLN A 142 11.24 -30.93 -29.90
C GLN A 142 12.15 -30.19 -28.94
N TYR A 143 12.07 -28.83 -28.90
CA TYR A 143 13.03 -27.98 -28.20
C TYR A 143 12.42 -27.16 -27.09
N GLY A 144 11.09 -27.23 -26.84
CA GLY A 144 10.42 -26.55 -25.75
C GLY A 144 9.49 -25.40 -26.15
N GLU A 145 8.85 -24.78 -25.17
CA GLU A 145 7.77 -23.82 -25.40
C GLU A 145 8.21 -22.35 -25.50
N ARG A 146 9.47 -22.04 -25.17
CA ARG A 146 9.96 -20.64 -25.14
C ARG A 146 11.33 -20.55 -25.79
N LEU A 147 11.35 -20.58 -27.10
CA LEU A 147 12.58 -20.44 -27.88
C LEU A 147 12.72 -19.00 -28.38
N PRO A 148 13.95 -18.47 -28.43
CA PRO A 148 14.22 -17.20 -29.08
C PRO A 148 13.82 -17.25 -30.57
N LEU A 149 13.26 -16.18 -31.07
CA LEU A 149 12.95 -15.98 -32.46
C LEU A 149 14.24 -15.86 -33.29
N SER A 150 14.26 -16.43 -34.48
CA SER A 150 15.35 -16.18 -35.41
C SER A 150 15.26 -14.75 -36.00
N ALA A 151 16.38 -14.23 -36.47
CA ALA A 151 16.40 -12.93 -37.14
C ALA A 151 15.52 -12.91 -38.40
N GLY A 152 15.47 -14.04 -39.16
CA GLY A 152 14.59 -14.15 -40.29
C GLY A 152 13.12 -14.03 -39.92
N PHE A 153 12.68 -14.75 -38.89
CA PHE A 153 11.30 -14.67 -38.42
C PHE A 153 10.94 -13.29 -37.92
N TYR A 154 11.88 -12.59 -37.25
CA TYR A 154 11.66 -11.21 -36.85
C TYR A 154 11.38 -10.31 -38.06
N ASN A 155 12.14 -10.42 -39.12
CA ASN A 155 11.92 -9.63 -40.34
C ASN A 155 10.53 -9.89 -40.94
N ASP A 156 10.09 -11.15 -40.95
CA ASP A 156 8.76 -11.52 -41.46
C ASP A 156 7.62 -10.95 -40.57
N VAL A 157 7.82 -10.86 -39.25
CA VAL A 157 6.84 -10.34 -38.32
C VAL A 157 6.88 -8.78 -38.26
N ALA A 158 8.08 -8.21 -38.41
CA ALA A 158 8.27 -6.74 -38.35
C ALA A 158 7.71 -6.03 -39.59
N VAL A 159 7.63 -6.73 -40.75
CA VAL A 159 7.00 -6.20 -41.94
C VAL A 159 5.50 -6.46 -41.91
N PRO A 160 4.66 -5.45 -41.79
CA PRO A 160 3.20 -5.61 -41.69
C PRO A 160 2.65 -6.20 -42.99
N THR A 161 2.21 -7.47 -42.96
CA THR A 161 1.57 -8.13 -44.10
C THR A 161 0.04 -8.10 -44.03
N SER A 162 -0.53 -7.72 -42.90
CA SER A 162 -1.97 -7.57 -42.66
C SER A 162 -2.33 -6.29 -41.95
N ASP A 163 -3.60 -5.89 -42.03
CA ASP A 163 -4.09 -4.71 -41.30
C ASP A 163 -4.01 -4.87 -39.77
N ALA A 164 -4.11 -6.07 -39.26
CA ALA A 164 -3.94 -6.37 -37.83
C ALA A 164 -2.48 -6.14 -37.38
N GLN A 165 -1.51 -6.44 -38.20
CA GLN A 165 -0.09 -6.21 -37.91
C GLN A 165 0.29 -4.73 -37.99
N LYS A 166 -0.43 -3.92 -38.78
CA LYS A 166 -0.23 -2.47 -38.82
C LYS A 166 -0.63 -1.75 -37.53
N LEU A 167 -1.40 -2.42 -36.67
CA LEU A 167 -1.83 -1.87 -35.36
C LEU A 167 -0.79 -2.07 -34.25
N ALA A 168 0.26 -2.88 -34.49
CA ALA A 168 1.28 -3.17 -33.50
C ALA A 168 2.68 -2.79 -34.02
N THR A 169 3.43 -2.05 -33.22
CA THR A 169 4.85 -1.80 -33.46
C THR A 169 5.66 -2.95 -32.85
N THR A 170 6.49 -3.60 -33.66
CA THR A 170 7.31 -4.74 -33.26
C THR A 170 8.74 -4.31 -32.98
N THR A 171 9.35 -4.88 -31.96
CA THR A 171 10.78 -4.71 -31.65
C THR A 171 11.39 -6.03 -31.23
N ALA A 172 12.68 -6.17 -31.39
CA ALA A 172 13.42 -7.35 -30.95
C ALA A 172 14.57 -6.97 -30.02
N PHE A 173 14.89 -7.90 -29.14
CA PHE A 173 16.07 -7.80 -28.29
C PHE A 173 16.73 -9.15 -28.09
N ARG A 174 18.02 -9.10 -27.77
CA ARG A 174 18.80 -10.28 -27.35
C ARG A 174 19.67 -9.90 -26.16
N ALA A 175 19.48 -10.58 -25.04
CA ALA A 175 20.36 -10.43 -23.89
C ALA A 175 21.80 -10.82 -24.24
N TRP A 176 22.78 -10.07 -23.79
CA TRP A 176 24.19 -10.28 -24.04
C TRP A 176 25.02 -9.75 -22.87
N ASN A 177 26.14 -10.43 -22.59
CA ASN A 177 27.07 -9.98 -21.59
C ASN A 177 28.24 -9.28 -22.27
N TYR A 178 28.62 -8.12 -21.77
CA TYR A 178 29.74 -7.35 -22.27
C TYR A 178 30.82 -7.25 -21.21
N SER A 179 32.09 -7.29 -21.65
CA SER A 179 33.22 -6.92 -20.80
C SER A 179 33.59 -5.48 -21.11
N ILE A 180 33.46 -4.59 -20.14
CA ILE A 180 33.84 -3.18 -20.26
C ILE A 180 35.22 -2.99 -19.66
N SER A 181 36.18 -2.48 -20.46
CA SER A 181 37.54 -2.13 -20.00
C SER A 181 37.72 -0.62 -19.80
N SER A 182 36.88 0.21 -20.44
CA SER A 182 36.96 1.67 -20.29
C SER A 182 36.52 2.15 -18.92
N GLY A 183 37.29 3.05 -18.27
CA GLY A 183 36.94 3.67 -17.00
C GLY A 183 37.33 2.87 -15.75
N GLY A 184 38.16 1.81 -15.86
CA GLY A 184 38.63 1.01 -14.71
C GLY A 184 39.06 -0.40 -15.10
N GLU A 185 39.14 -1.31 -14.11
CA GLU A 185 39.36 -2.72 -14.38
C GLU A 185 38.27 -3.32 -15.23
N ALA A 186 38.61 -4.39 -16.01
CA ALA A 186 37.64 -5.09 -16.83
C ALA A 186 36.53 -5.70 -15.97
N GLU A 187 35.30 -5.35 -16.28
CA GLU A 187 34.10 -5.80 -15.56
C GLU A 187 33.09 -6.39 -16.54
N GLN A 188 32.46 -7.49 -16.15
CA GLN A 188 31.33 -8.04 -16.92
C GLN A 188 30.04 -7.33 -16.52
N VAL A 189 29.34 -6.82 -17.52
CA VAL A 189 28.04 -6.16 -17.37
C VAL A 189 26.99 -6.84 -18.24
N ASN A 190 25.79 -6.96 -17.68
CA ASN A 190 24.66 -7.44 -18.43
C ASN A 190 24.13 -6.33 -19.34
N GLY A 191 23.83 -6.66 -20.58
CA GLY A 191 23.27 -5.75 -21.54
C GLY A 191 22.32 -6.46 -22.50
N ALA A 192 21.87 -5.72 -23.50
CA ALA A 192 21.06 -6.27 -24.57
C ALA A 192 21.39 -5.57 -25.89
N ARG A 193 21.37 -6.35 -26.99
CA ARG A 193 21.25 -5.83 -28.35
C ARG A 193 19.77 -5.64 -28.64
N VAL A 194 19.40 -4.50 -29.13
CA VAL A 194 17.99 -4.14 -29.39
C VAL A 194 17.87 -3.53 -30.79
N THR A 195 16.69 -3.63 -31.36
CA THR A 195 16.37 -2.92 -32.59
C THR A 195 16.11 -1.43 -32.31
N PRO A 196 16.25 -0.51 -33.29
CA PRO A 196 16.06 0.92 -33.08
C PRO A 196 14.70 1.29 -32.48
N SER A 197 13.64 0.59 -32.86
CA SER A 197 12.26 0.80 -32.38
C SER A 197 12.06 0.46 -30.89
N PHE A 198 13.01 -0.22 -30.24
CA PHE A 198 12.86 -0.77 -28.89
C PHE A 198 12.38 0.24 -27.87
N PHE A 199 13.05 1.36 -27.75
CA PHE A 199 12.71 2.38 -26.75
C PHE A 199 11.37 3.07 -27.04
N GLY A 200 10.99 3.17 -28.30
CA GLY A 200 9.67 3.63 -28.72
C GLY A 200 8.54 2.69 -28.28
N VAL A 201 8.76 1.38 -28.47
CA VAL A 201 7.78 0.36 -28.11
C VAL A 201 7.58 0.27 -26.59
N ILE A 202 8.66 0.26 -25.81
CA ILE A 202 8.54 0.21 -24.33
C ILE A 202 8.15 1.54 -23.70
N GLY A 203 8.11 2.64 -24.48
CA GLY A 203 7.69 3.97 -24.03
C GLY A 203 8.70 4.67 -23.10
N VAL A 204 9.95 4.22 -23.05
CA VAL A 204 10.99 4.82 -22.19
C VAL A 204 12.03 5.53 -23.04
N ARG A 205 12.38 6.75 -22.66
CA ARG A 205 13.38 7.56 -23.36
C ARG A 205 14.64 7.72 -22.53
N PRO A 206 15.84 7.81 -23.15
CA PRO A 206 17.04 8.22 -22.46
C PRO A 206 16.85 9.55 -21.74
N ARG A 207 17.42 9.67 -20.54
CA ARG A 207 17.44 10.91 -19.75
C ARG A 207 18.43 11.93 -20.33
N ILE A 208 19.56 11.43 -20.85
CA ILE A 208 20.61 12.24 -21.48
C ILE A 208 20.87 11.64 -22.86
N GLY A 209 21.09 12.48 -23.86
CA GLY A 209 21.35 12.05 -25.21
C GLY A 209 20.07 11.64 -25.98
N ARG A 210 20.18 10.61 -26.84
CA ARG A 210 19.11 10.16 -27.74
C ARG A 210 18.88 8.66 -27.67
N ALA A 211 17.72 8.20 -28.11
CA ALA A 211 17.45 6.81 -28.42
C ALA A 211 18.16 6.38 -29.71
N PHE A 212 18.15 5.09 -30.00
CA PHE A 212 18.64 4.57 -31.27
C PHE A 212 17.74 5.01 -32.43
N THR A 213 18.36 5.15 -33.60
CA THR A 213 17.72 5.49 -34.87
C THR A 213 17.97 4.40 -35.88
N ASP A 214 17.20 4.36 -36.96
CA ASP A 214 17.37 3.36 -38.01
C ASP A 214 18.75 3.42 -38.65
N ALA A 215 19.34 4.63 -38.73
CA ALA A 215 20.71 4.84 -39.20
C ALA A 215 21.77 4.12 -38.32
N ASP A 216 21.51 3.93 -37.03
CA ASP A 216 22.43 3.21 -36.14
C ASP A 216 22.42 1.69 -36.41
N ALA A 217 21.42 1.18 -37.14
CA ALA A 217 21.28 -0.23 -37.48
C ALA A 217 21.70 -0.56 -38.94
N GLU A 218 22.12 0.44 -39.70
CA GLU A 218 22.61 0.22 -41.05
C GLU A 218 23.89 -0.61 -41.05
N VAL A 219 24.08 -1.39 -42.11
CA VAL A 219 25.29 -2.21 -42.26
C VAL A 219 26.52 -1.33 -42.41
N GLY A 220 27.48 -1.48 -41.49
CA GLY A 220 28.69 -0.65 -41.48
C GLY A 220 28.58 0.62 -40.63
N ALA A 221 27.43 0.90 -40.05
CA ALA A 221 27.31 2.00 -39.10
C ALA A 221 28.21 1.80 -37.88
N PRO A 222 28.75 2.88 -37.27
CA PRO A 222 29.49 2.75 -36.01
C PRO A 222 28.63 2.15 -34.90
N HIS A 223 29.23 1.27 -34.12
CA HIS A 223 28.52 0.69 -32.96
C HIS A 223 28.20 1.77 -31.94
N VAL A 224 26.97 1.80 -31.48
CA VAL A 224 26.49 2.75 -30.48
C VAL A 224 25.93 2.05 -29.25
N VAL A 225 25.96 2.72 -28.10
CA VAL A 225 25.46 2.19 -26.84
C VAL A 225 24.71 3.25 -26.05
N ILE A 226 23.69 2.80 -25.32
CA ILE A 226 23.00 3.59 -24.31
C ILE A 226 23.31 2.96 -22.96
N LEU A 227 23.85 3.75 -22.03
CA LEU A 227 24.24 3.29 -20.72
C LEU A 227 23.04 3.22 -19.78
N SER A 228 23.02 2.26 -18.84
CA SER A 228 22.12 2.33 -17.71
C SER A 228 22.56 3.45 -16.74
N ASP A 229 21.62 3.98 -15.96
CA ASP A 229 21.93 5.01 -14.95
C ASP A 229 22.95 4.50 -13.92
N GLY A 230 22.81 3.25 -13.46
CA GLY A 230 23.75 2.64 -12.52
C GLY A 230 25.16 2.50 -13.06
N LEU A 231 25.33 2.10 -14.33
CA LEU A 231 26.64 2.01 -14.95
C LEU A 231 27.27 3.40 -15.18
N TRP A 232 26.47 4.37 -15.58
CA TRP A 232 26.90 5.75 -15.73
C TRP A 232 27.36 6.37 -14.41
N GLN A 233 26.62 6.15 -13.32
CA GLN A 233 27.02 6.63 -11.99
C GLN A 233 28.27 5.91 -11.46
N GLY A 234 28.24 4.57 -11.45
CA GLY A 234 29.27 3.77 -10.82
C GLY A 234 30.62 3.80 -11.55
N ARG A 235 30.60 3.78 -12.87
CA ARG A 235 31.84 3.66 -13.68
C ARG A 235 32.27 4.94 -14.34
N PHE A 236 31.34 5.81 -14.68
CA PHE A 236 31.63 7.07 -15.36
C PHE A 236 31.42 8.30 -14.48
N GLY A 237 31.22 8.10 -13.15
CA GLY A 237 31.17 9.18 -12.17
C GLY A 237 30.05 10.21 -12.43
N SER A 238 28.96 9.82 -13.07
CA SER A 238 27.86 10.71 -13.45
C SER A 238 28.31 11.89 -14.35
N ASP A 239 29.34 11.68 -15.17
CA ASP A 239 29.83 12.71 -16.07
C ASP A 239 28.78 13.08 -17.12
N PRO A 240 28.29 14.33 -17.16
CA PRO A 240 27.27 14.75 -18.13
C PRO A 240 27.81 14.75 -19.58
N ASN A 241 29.13 14.78 -19.77
CA ASN A 241 29.77 14.74 -21.08
C ASN A 241 30.09 13.33 -21.56
N VAL A 242 29.48 12.29 -20.98
CA VAL A 242 29.67 10.89 -21.39
C VAL A 242 29.12 10.62 -22.80
N VAL A 243 28.07 11.34 -23.21
CA VAL A 243 27.49 11.25 -24.55
C VAL A 243 28.49 11.80 -25.58
N GLY A 244 28.73 11.05 -26.64
CA GLY A 244 29.75 11.34 -27.65
C GLY A 244 31.12 10.68 -27.35
N ARG A 245 31.36 10.15 -26.18
CA ARG A 245 32.58 9.38 -25.87
C ARG A 245 32.53 8.01 -26.52
N THR A 246 33.68 7.51 -26.86
CA THR A 246 33.86 6.11 -27.30
C THR A 246 34.31 5.28 -26.11
N ILE A 247 33.64 4.15 -25.86
CA ILE A 247 34.02 3.16 -24.87
C ILE A 247 34.35 1.84 -25.54
N GLU A 248 35.20 1.04 -24.91
CA GLU A 248 35.53 -0.28 -25.38
C GLU A 248 34.74 -1.33 -24.60
N MET A 249 34.00 -2.16 -25.33
CA MET A 249 33.20 -3.26 -24.80
C MET A 249 33.45 -4.52 -25.60
N SER A 250 33.92 -5.58 -24.93
CA SER A 250 34.23 -6.89 -25.55
C SER A 250 35.18 -6.79 -26.76
N GLY A 251 36.15 -5.87 -26.70
CA GLY A 251 37.15 -5.64 -27.77
C GLY A 251 36.66 -4.77 -28.94
N GLU A 252 35.43 -4.29 -28.89
CA GLU A 252 34.85 -3.40 -29.91
C GLU A 252 34.62 -1.99 -29.36
N ARG A 253 34.65 -0.99 -30.25
CA ARG A 253 34.43 0.41 -29.90
C ARG A 253 32.98 0.78 -30.07
N PHE A 254 32.38 1.36 -29.02
CA PHE A 254 30.99 1.83 -29.00
C PHE A 254 30.93 3.33 -28.68
N GLY A 255 30.24 4.09 -29.50
CA GLY A 255 29.90 5.48 -29.21
C GLY A 255 28.76 5.56 -28.23
N VAL A 256 28.94 6.26 -27.10
CA VAL A 256 27.84 6.51 -26.15
C VAL A 256 26.89 7.54 -26.71
N VAL A 257 25.63 7.16 -26.96
CA VAL A 257 24.60 8.07 -27.52
C VAL A 257 23.55 8.51 -26.51
N GLY A 258 23.50 7.84 -25.35
CA GLY A 258 22.53 8.21 -24.30
C GLY A 258 22.75 7.51 -22.98
N VAL A 259 22.02 7.96 -21.97
CA VAL A 259 21.95 7.37 -20.63
C VAL A 259 20.48 7.20 -20.24
N MET A 260 20.12 6.03 -19.75
CA MET A 260 18.74 5.73 -19.32
C MET A 260 18.39 6.43 -18.01
N PRO A 261 17.09 6.63 -17.73
CA PRO A 261 16.66 7.18 -16.44
C PRO A 261 16.91 6.19 -15.28
N PRO A 262 17.00 6.69 -14.02
CA PRO A 262 17.09 5.86 -12.82
C PRO A 262 15.95 4.83 -12.76
N GLY A 263 16.30 3.63 -12.29
CA GLY A 263 15.30 2.55 -12.15
C GLY A 263 14.98 1.78 -13.43
N PHE A 264 15.45 2.21 -14.59
CA PHE A 264 15.35 1.43 -15.81
C PHE A 264 16.36 0.27 -15.75
N ALA A 265 15.87 -0.96 -15.80
CA ALA A 265 16.66 -2.18 -15.85
C ALA A 265 16.14 -3.09 -16.95
N PHE A 266 17.00 -3.39 -17.93
CA PHE A 266 16.72 -4.30 -19.02
C PHE A 266 18.02 -4.95 -19.53
N PRO A 267 18.05 -6.28 -19.80
CA PRO A 267 17.06 -7.29 -19.39
C PRO A 267 17.05 -7.50 -17.88
N ARG A 268 15.95 -8.01 -17.35
CA ARG A 268 15.82 -8.38 -15.94
C ARG A 268 16.08 -9.86 -15.74
#